data_79bb72241e4b4304a40a8d2d4c4353a7
#
_entry.id   79bb72241e4b4304a40a8d2d4c4353a7
#
_cell.length_a   1.000
_cell.length_b   1.000
_cell.length_c   1.000
_cell.angle_alpha   90.00
_cell.angle_beta   90.00
_cell.angle_gamma   90.00
#
_symmetry.space_group_name_H-M   'P 1'
#
loop_
_entity.id
_entity.type
_entity.pdbx_description
1 polymer ?
#
loop_
_entity_poly.entity_id
_entity_poly.type
_entity_poly.pdbx_seq_one_letter_code
_entity_poly.pdbx_strand_id
1 'polypeptide(L)'
;HFNINVLDLERSIEFYQKALGLKEKKRKVASDGSFILVYLGEETTGFLLELTWLRDKKEPYELGENESHLCMRVEGDYDEIRKYHKELGCVCYENTSMGLYFINDPDNYWIEILPVK
;
A
#
# COMPACT_ATOMS: atom_id res chain seq x y z
N HIS A 1 -4.11 -8.90 10.19
CA HIS A 1 -3.96 -8.18 8.90
C HIS A 1 -4.72 -6.86 8.93
N PHE A 2 -4.42 -6.01 7.97
CA PHE A 2 -5.12 -4.76 7.75
C PHE A 2 -5.66 -4.77 6.33
N ASN A 3 -6.95 -4.45 6.18
CA ASN A 3 -7.62 -4.52 4.88
C ASN A 3 -7.77 -3.16 4.22
N ILE A 4 -7.53 -3.12 2.90
CA ILE A 4 -7.97 -2.01 2.06
C ILE A 4 -8.71 -2.59 0.85
N ASN A 5 -9.71 -1.86 0.37
CA ASN A 5 -10.41 -2.22 -0.85
C ASN A 5 -9.79 -1.50 -2.03
N VAL A 6 -9.52 -2.23 -3.11
CA VAL A 6 -8.82 -1.71 -4.27
C VAL A 6 -9.68 -1.86 -5.52
N LEU A 7 -9.61 -0.89 -6.40
CA LEU A 7 -10.42 -0.89 -7.61
C LEU A 7 -9.81 -1.75 -8.72
N ASP A 8 -8.48 -1.77 -8.82
CA ASP A 8 -7.75 -2.55 -9.82
C ASP A 8 -6.70 -3.39 -9.09
N LEU A 9 -6.97 -4.68 -8.95
CA LEU A 9 -6.16 -5.57 -8.12
C LEU A 9 -4.71 -5.66 -8.59
N GLU A 10 -4.50 -5.89 -9.88
CA GLU A 10 -3.13 -6.07 -10.41
C GLU A 10 -2.32 -4.79 -10.30
N ARG A 11 -2.95 -3.63 -10.52
CA ARG A 11 -2.28 -2.33 -10.35
C ARG A 11 -1.83 -2.13 -8.91
N SER A 12 -2.66 -2.50 -7.96
CA SER A 12 -2.32 -2.35 -6.54
C SER A 12 -1.23 -3.33 -6.11
N ILE A 13 -1.30 -4.58 -6.56
CA ILE A 13 -0.25 -5.56 -6.27
C ILE A 13 1.09 -5.06 -6.79
N GLU A 14 1.13 -4.58 -8.02
CA GLU A 14 2.36 -4.06 -8.63
C GLU A 14 2.90 -2.87 -7.85
N PHE A 15 2.02 -1.96 -7.42
CA PHE A 15 2.43 -0.80 -6.64
C PHE A 15 3.11 -1.21 -5.34
N TYR A 16 2.46 -2.08 -4.56
CA TYR A 16 3.01 -2.47 -3.26
C TYR A 16 4.29 -3.28 -3.40
N GLN A 17 4.44 -4.05 -4.47
CA GLN A 17 5.67 -4.75 -4.76
C GLN A 17 6.81 -3.77 -5.10
N LYS A 18 6.55 -2.81 -5.97
CA LYS A 18 7.57 -1.83 -6.40
C LYS A 18 7.92 -0.84 -5.30
N ALA A 19 6.92 -0.30 -4.62
CA ALA A 19 7.15 0.77 -3.64
C ALA A 19 7.66 0.24 -2.30
N LEU A 20 7.18 -0.92 -1.85
CA LEU A 20 7.44 -1.41 -0.49
C LEU A 20 8.00 -2.84 -0.44
N GLY A 21 8.18 -3.48 -1.59
CA GLY A 21 8.71 -4.84 -1.64
C GLY A 21 7.79 -5.90 -1.05
N LEU A 22 6.51 -5.61 -0.91
CA LEU A 22 5.54 -6.58 -0.39
C LEU A 22 5.24 -7.62 -1.44
N LYS A 23 5.14 -8.89 -1.02
CA LYS A 23 4.91 -10.02 -1.92
C LYS A 23 3.61 -10.71 -1.58
N GLU A 24 2.96 -11.26 -2.60
CA GLU A 24 1.75 -12.04 -2.40
C GLU A 24 2.07 -13.30 -1.62
N LYS A 25 1.40 -13.49 -0.47
CA LYS A 25 1.57 -14.65 0.39
C LYS A 25 0.46 -15.67 0.22
N LYS A 26 -0.76 -15.21 -0.01
CA LYS A 26 -1.90 -16.09 -0.27
C LYS A 26 -3.00 -15.31 -0.97
N ARG A 27 -3.92 -16.05 -1.58
CA ARG A 27 -5.02 -15.48 -2.34
C ARG A 27 -6.26 -16.35 -2.14
N LYS A 28 -7.42 -15.69 -2.05
CA LYS A 28 -8.71 -16.37 -2.00
C LYS A 28 -9.61 -15.79 -3.06
N VAL A 29 -10.16 -16.65 -3.91
CA VAL A 29 -11.08 -16.24 -4.98
C VAL A 29 -12.46 -16.81 -4.67
N ALA A 30 -13.49 -15.94 -4.70
CA ALA A 30 -14.86 -16.41 -4.52
C ALA A 30 -15.25 -17.39 -5.62
N SER A 31 -16.05 -18.41 -5.29
CA SER A 31 -16.45 -19.44 -6.25
C SER A 31 -17.22 -18.86 -7.44
N ASP A 32 -17.96 -17.78 -7.23
CA ASP A 32 -18.70 -17.09 -8.29
C ASP A 32 -17.92 -15.91 -8.92
N GLY A 33 -16.67 -15.71 -8.53
CA GLY A 33 -15.84 -14.64 -9.05
C GLY A 33 -16.18 -13.25 -8.51
N SER A 34 -17.07 -13.16 -7.51
CA SER A 34 -17.55 -11.86 -7.03
C SER A 34 -16.51 -11.06 -6.25
N PHE A 35 -15.51 -11.73 -5.65
CA PHE A 35 -14.42 -11.04 -4.95
C PHE A 35 -13.12 -11.84 -5.04
N ILE A 36 -12.02 -11.12 -4.85
CA ILE A 36 -10.69 -11.71 -4.69
C ILE A 36 -10.04 -11.03 -3.49
N LEU A 37 -9.46 -11.83 -2.59
CA LEU A 37 -8.66 -11.33 -1.48
C LEU A 37 -7.21 -11.72 -1.75
N VAL A 38 -6.30 -10.74 -1.70
CA VAL A 38 -4.86 -10.99 -1.85
C VAL A 38 -4.17 -10.47 -0.61
N TYR A 39 -3.34 -11.31 0.00
CA TYR A 39 -2.59 -10.95 1.22
C TYR A 39 -1.14 -10.73 0.85
N LEU A 40 -0.67 -9.51 1.05
CA LEU A 40 0.71 -9.11 0.79
C LEU A 40 1.49 -9.03 2.10
N GLY A 41 2.73 -9.48 2.09
CA GLY A 41 3.55 -9.47 3.28
C GLY A 41 5.03 -9.38 2.97
N GLU A 42 5.84 -9.34 4.02
CA GLU A 42 7.31 -9.32 3.94
C GLU A 42 7.87 -10.35 4.91
N GLU A 43 9.21 -10.51 4.92
CA GLU A 43 9.84 -11.66 5.58
C GLU A 43 10.10 -11.47 7.08
N THR A 44 10.06 -10.23 7.60
CA THR A 44 10.53 -9.96 8.97
C THR A 44 9.45 -9.94 10.03
N THR A 45 8.20 -9.69 9.63
CA THR A 45 7.06 -9.67 10.56
C THR A 45 5.97 -10.60 10.05
N GLY A 46 4.97 -10.84 10.84
CA GLY A 46 3.79 -11.58 10.39
C GLY A 46 2.70 -10.70 9.81
N PHE A 47 2.97 -9.40 9.63
CA PHE A 47 1.97 -8.47 9.13
C PHE A 47 1.55 -8.78 7.70
N LEU A 48 0.24 -8.74 7.45
CA LEU A 48 -0.31 -8.93 6.11
C LEU A 48 -1.19 -7.73 5.77
N LEU A 49 -1.00 -7.19 4.58
CA LEU A 49 -1.90 -6.21 3.99
C LEU A 49 -2.87 -6.97 3.10
N GLU A 50 -4.16 -6.95 3.46
CA GLU A 50 -5.19 -7.62 2.67
C GLU A 50 -5.77 -6.64 1.65
N LEU A 51 -5.68 -7.00 0.38
CA LEU A 51 -6.31 -6.25 -0.70
C LEU A 51 -7.63 -6.97 -1.03
N THR A 52 -8.74 -6.26 -0.93
CA THR A 52 -10.04 -6.78 -1.34
C THR A 52 -10.45 -6.16 -2.67
N TRP A 53 -10.67 -7.01 -3.65
CA TRP A 53 -11.18 -6.59 -4.95
C TRP A 53 -12.61 -7.12 -5.11
N LEU A 54 -13.54 -6.24 -5.51
CA LEU A 54 -14.94 -6.59 -5.73
C LEU A 54 -15.26 -6.42 -7.21
N ARG A 55 -15.69 -7.51 -7.86
CA ARG A 55 -16.00 -7.51 -9.29
C ARG A 55 -16.96 -6.39 -9.70
N ASP A 56 -17.98 -6.14 -8.89
CA ASP A 56 -19.04 -5.23 -9.27
C ASP A 56 -18.82 -3.79 -8.84
N LYS A 57 -17.69 -3.49 -8.19
CA LYS A 57 -17.33 -2.12 -7.84
C LYS A 57 -16.60 -1.47 -9.02
N LYS A 58 -17.19 -0.42 -9.58
CA LYS A 58 -16.65 0.26 -10.76
C LYS A 58 -16.17 1.68 -10.51
N GLU A 59 -16.77 2.38 -9.52
CA GLU A 59 -16.38 3.74 -9.20
C GLU A 59 -15.27 3.73 -8.15
N PRO A 60 -14.41 4.78 -8.14
CA PRO A 60 -13.40 4.92 -7.10
C PRO A 60 -14.01 4.88 -5.70
N TYR A 61 -13.27 4.32 -4.75
CA TYR A 61 -13.69 4.32 -3.35
C TYR A 61 -13.64 5.74 -2.79
N GLU A 62 -14.67 6.11 -2.04
CA GLU A 62 -14.70 7.39 -1.34
C GLU A 62 -14.06 7.22 0.03
N LEU A 63 -12.96 7.91 0.25
CA LEU A 63 -12.18 7.78 1.48
C LEU A 63 -12.51 8.87 2.51
N GLY A 64 -13.51 9.71 2.21
CA GLY A 64 -13.88 10.81 3.09
C GLY A 64 -12.74 11.80 3.22
N GLU A 65 -12.44 12.22 4.44
CA GLU A 65 -11.31 13.13 4.69
C GLU A 65 -9.97 12.41 4.61
N ASN A 66 -9.97 11.08 4.49
CA ASN A 66 -8.77 10.25 4.32
C ASN A 66 -7.75 10.46 5.45
N GLU A 67 -8.25 10.51 6.68
CA GLU A 67 -7.42 10.79 7.86
C GLU A 67 -6.64 9.57 8.35
N SER A 68 -7.14 8.37 8.09
CA SER A 68 -6.47 7.13 8.50
C SER A 68 -5.34 6.79 7.54
N HIS A 69 -4.26 6.24 8.08
CA HIS A 69 -3.15 5.80 7.23
C HIS A 69 -2.42 4.61 7.87
N LEU A 70 -1.77 3.84 7.02
CA LEU A 70 -0.86 2.77 7.43
C LEU A 70 0.54 3.39 7.56
N CYS A 71 1.32 2.90 8.52
CA CYS A 71 2.72 3.29 8.64
C CYS A 71 3.61 2.08 8.37
N MET A 72 4.61 2.27 7.52
CA MET A 72 5.59 1.23 7.22
C MET A 72 7.00 1.76 7.52
N ARG A 73 7.79 0.96 8.25
CA ARG A 73 9.20 1.26 8.45
C ARG A 73 10.01 0.59 7.36
N VAL A 74 10.98 1.33 6.81
CA VAL A 74 11.81 0.82 5.72
C VAL A 74 13.25 0.70 6.18
N GLU A 75 13.92 -0.35 5.72
CA GLU A 75 15.33 -0.58 5.99
C GLU A 75 16.19 0.02 4.89
N GLY A 76 17.42 0.40 5.25
CA GLY A 76 18.37 0.98 4.32
C GLY A 76 18.46 2.48 4.43
N ASP A 77 19.00 3.12 3.40
CA ASP A 77 19.20 4.57 3.37
C ASP A 77 17.86 5.26 3.12
N TYR A 78 17.36 5.94 4.15
CA TYR A 78 16.05 6.57 4.10
C TYR A 78 15.94 7.64 3.00
N ASP A 79 16.99 8.44 2.81
CA ASP A 79 16.97 9.48 1.79
C ASP A 79 16.95 8.89 0.37
N GLU A 80 17.66 7.77 0.16
CA GLU A 80 17.64 7.08 -1.13
C GLU A 80 16.27 6.45 -1.39
N ILE A 81 15.63 5.90 -0.36
CA ILE A 81 14.29 5.32 -0.49
C ILE A 81 13.28 6.41 -0.82
N ARG A 82 13.37 7.58 -0.16
CA ARG A 82 12.50 8.71 -0.46
C ARG A 82 12.69 9.17 -1.91
N LYS A 83 13.92 9.24 -2.38
CA LYS A 83 14.23 9.59 -3.77
C LYS A 83 13.61 8.58 -4.73
N TYR A 84 13.71 7.30 -4.43
CA TYR A 84 13.09 6.25 -5.23
C TYR A 84 11.57 6.41 -5.29
N HIS A 85 10.92 6.70 -4.16
CA HIS A 85 9.49 6.93 -4.14
C HIS A 85 9.10 8.18 -4.93
N LYS A 86 9.95 9.21 -4.94
CA LYS A 86 9.72 10.40 -5.78
C LYS A 86 9.83 10.04 -7.26
N GLU A 87 10.77 9.21 -7.64
CA GLU A 87 10.91 8.74 -9.03
C GLU A 87 9.71 7.91 -9.47
N LEU A 88 9.12 7.14 -8.56
CA LEU A 88 7.87 6.41 -8.82
C LEU A 88 6.67 7.35 -8.93
N GLY A 89 6.80 8.59 -8.49
CA GLY A 89 5.72 9.57 -8.54
C GLY A 89 4.65 9.38 -7.47
N CYS A 90 4.96 8.67 -6.37
CA CYS A 90 3.95 8.36 -5.37
C CYS A 90 4.09 9.16 -4.06
N VAL A 91 5.09 10.02 -3.92
CA VAL A 91 5.19 10.87 -2.72
C VAL A 91 4.10 11.92 -2.76
N CYS A 92 3.24 11.94 -1.74
CA CYS A 92 2.10 12.85 -1.69
C CYS A 92 2.21 13.92 -0.61
N TYR A 93 3.08 13.73 0.38
CA TYR A 93 3.30 14.72 1.43
C TYR A 93 4.66 14.52 2.07
N GLU A 94 5.35 15.62 2.36
CA GLU A 94 6.63 15.58 3.07
C GLU A 94 6.56 16.52 4.28
N ASN A 95 7.08 16.03 5.42
CA ASN A 95 7.24 16.85 6.61
C ASN A 95 8.71 16.75 7.05
N THR A 96 9.53 17.65 6.53
CA THR A 96 10.97 17.62 6.77
C THR A 96 11.34 17.92 8.22
N SER A 97 10.52 18.73 8.92
CA SER A 97 10.80 19.04 10.32
C SER A 97 10.60 17.83 11.23
N MET A 98 9.68 16.95 10.89
CA MET A 98 9.46 15.71 11.62
C MET A 98 10.26 14.52 11.05
N GLY A 99 10.92 14.71 9.90
CA GLY A 99 11.70 13.66 9.27
C GLY A 99 10.85 12.51 8.72
N LEU A 100 9.69 12.83 8.18
CA LEU A 100 8.80 11.80 7.63
C LEU A 100 8.20 12.24 6.30
N TYR A 101 7.70 11.28 5.55
CA TYR A 101 6.93 11.55 4.34
C TYR A 101 5.86 10.47 4.15
N PHE A 102 4.91 10.78 3.27
CA PHE A 102 3.84 9.85 2.92
C PHE A 102 3.87 9.56 1.43
N ILE A 103 3.52 8.33 1.09
CA ILE A 103 3.23 7.95 -0.29
C ILE A 103 1.75 7.62 -0.37
N ASN A 104 1.17 7.72 -1.58
CA ASN A 104 -0.20 7.29 -1.82
C ASN A 104 -0.22 6.14 -2.81
N ASP A 105 -1.11 5.18 -2.57
CA ASP A 105 -1.29 4.05 -3.46
C ASP A 105 -2.24 4.41 -4.61
N PRO A 106 -2.48 3.50 -5.57
CA PRO A 106 -3.36 3.80 -6.71
C PRO A 106 -4.80 4.20 -6.36
N ASP A 107 -5.29 3.81 -5.18
CA ASP A 107 -6.62 4.19 -4.71
C ASP A 107 -6.59 5.37 -3.75
N ASN A 108 -5.43 6.01 -3.62
CA ASN A 108 -5.19 7.18 -2.78
C ASN A 108 -5.18 6.90 -1.28
N TYR A 109 -4.96 5.67 -0.87
CA TYR A 109 -4.65 5.39 0.53
C TYR A 109 -3.25 5.91 0.83
N TRP A 110 -3.09 6.59 1.96
CA TRP A 110 -1.81 7.15 2.36
C TRP A 110 -1.04 6.19 3.24
N ILE A 111 0.25 6.08 2.99
CA ILE A 111 1.17 5.26 3.78
C ILE A 111 2.29 6.17 4.28
N GLU A 112 2.44 6.23 5.60
CA GLU A 112 3.54 6.96 6.22
C GLU A 112 4.80 6.11 6.16
N ILE A 113 5.91 6.71 5.72
CA ILE A 113 7.18 6.01 5.59
C ILE A 113 8.13 6.53 6.66
N LEU A 114 8.57 5.62 7.52
CA LEU A 114 9.53 5.91 8.58
C LEU A 114 10.75 5.01 8.45
N PRO A 115 11.92 5.47 8.91
CA PRO A 115 13.09 4.59 8.93
C PRO A 115 13.00 3.57 10.06
N VAL A 116 13.66 2.43 9.87
CA VAL A 116 13.91 1.49 10.96
C VAL A 116 14.94 2.15 11.87
N LYS A 117 14.70 2.08 13.16
CA LYS A 117 15.61 2.70 14.14
C LYS A 117 16.85 1.85 14.41
#